data_b2896b9c655c17cac1b6cdd40e3f2d26
#
_entry.id   b2896b9c655c17cac1b6cdd40e3f2d26
#
_cell.length_a   1.000
_cell.length_b   1.000
_cell.length_c   1.000
_cell.angle_alpha   90.00
_cell.angle_beta   90.00
_cell.angle_gamma   90.00
#
_symmetry.space_group_name_H-M   'P 1'
#
loop_
_entity.id
_entity.type
_entity.pdbx_description
1 polymer ?
#
loop_
_entity_poly.entity_id
_entity_poly.type
_entity_poly.pdbx_seq_one_letter_code
_entity_poly.pdbx_strand_id
1 'polypeptide(L)'
;MWGSSRFMAPEEYQRGAPVDERTMVYTMGSFAFELFSPEGRELSLWPLSPAAWKCVGKAASSQRENRYPTLRSLEEAWDRALGRV
;
A
#
# COMPACT_ATOMS: atom_id res chain seq x y z
N MET A 1 -18.32 -8.34 -8.81
CA MET A 1 -17.03 -7.89 -8.76
C MET A 1 -16.24 -8.57 -7.72
N TRP A 2 -15.44 -9.28 -8.08
CA TRP A 2 -14.51 -10.08 -7.49
C TRP A 2 -13.68 -9.53 -6.39
N GLY A 3 -14.13 -8.86 -5.36
CA GLY A 3 -13.36 -8.38 -4.24
C GLY A 3 -12.31 -7.31 -4.57
N SER A 4 -12.28 -6.85 -5.80
CA SER A 4 -11.32 -5.84 -6.20
C SER A 4 -11.54 -4.52 -5.47
N SER A 5 -12.73 -4.29 -4.94
CA SER A 5 -12.99 -3.09 -4.16
C SER A 5 -12.12 -3.01 -2.91
N ARG A 6 -11.60 -4.13 -2.43
CA ARG A 6 -10.71 -4.15 -1.26
C ARG A 6 -9.40 -3.41 -1.52
N PHE A 7 -9.03 -3.29 -2.79
CA PHE A 7 -7.76 -2.66 -3.19
C PHE A 7 -7.94 -1.27 -3.77
N MET A 8 -9.19 -0.81 -3.85
CA MET A 8 -9.46 0.51 -4.41
C MET A 8 -9.08 1.60 -3.42
N ALA A 9 -8.38 2.61 -3.90
CA ALA A 9 -8.06 3.77 -3.09
C ALA A 9 -9.32 4.58 -2.80
N PRO A 10 -9.35 5.32 -1.67
CA PRO A 10 -10.54 6.11 -1.33
C PRO A 10 -10.99 7.06 -2.43
N GLU A 11 -10.06 7.68 -3.15
CA GLU A 11 -10.42 8.62 -4.22
C GLU A 11 -11.11 7.94 -5.40
N GLU A 12 -10.95 6.63 -5.56
CA GLU A 12 -11.60 5.92 -6.65
C GLU A 12 -13.12 5.82 -6.47
N TYR A 13 -13.59 6.04 -5.26
CA TYR A 13 -15.02 6.05 -4.98
C TYR A 13 -15.64 7.41 -5.25
N GLN A 14 -14.83 8.43 -5.50
CA GLN A 14 -15.32 9.78 -5.74
C GLN A 14 -15.35 10.06 -7.24
N ARG A 15 -16.53 10.41 -7.72
CA ARG A 15 -16.68 10.70 -9.14
C ARG A 15 -15.86 11.93 -9.51
N GLY A 16 -15.04 11.79 -10.54
CA GLY A 16 -14.22 12.89 -11.02
C GLY A 16 -12.92 13.09 -10.27
N ALA A 17 -12.65 12.28 -9.25
CA ALA A 17 -11.38 12.37 -8.55
C ALA A 17 -10.25 11.85 -9.45
N PRO A 18 -9.06 12.47 -9.38
CA PRO A 18 -7.94 12.02 -10.22
C PRO A 18 -7.45 10.64 -9.77
N VAL A 19 -7.19 9.78 -10.76
CA VAL A 19 -6.59 8.47 -10.54
C VAL A 19 -5.21 8.52 -11.16
N ASP A 20 -4.19 8.44 -10.33
CA ASP A 20 -2.82 8.58 -10.77
C ASP A 20 -1.93 7.51 -10.13
N GLU A 21 -0.61 7.73 -10.20
CA GLU A 21 0.33 6.75 -9.68
C GLU A 21 0.20 6.56 -8.17
N ARG A 22 -0.19 7.60 -7.43
CA ARG A 22 -0.44 7.47 -5.99
C ARG A 22 -1.61 6.53 -5.71
N THR A 23 -2.60 6.51 -6.59
CA THR A 23 -3.70 5.56 -6.52
C THR A 23 -3.18 4.13 -6.69
N MET A 24 -2.28 3.93 -7.63
CA MET A 24 -1.66 2.62 -7.85
C MET A 24 -0.80 2.19 -6.67
N VAL A 25 -0.13 3.15 -6.03
CA VAL A 25 0.65 2.87 -4.82
C VAL A 25 -0.25 2.33 -3.71
N TYR A 26 -1.43 2.93 -3.54
CA TYR A 26 -2.40 2.43 -2.56
C TYR A 26 -2.80 0.99 -2.88
N THR A 27 -3.10 0.72 -4.14
CA THR A 27 -3.50 -0.61 -4.58
C THR A 27 -2.41 -1.63 -4.26
N MET A 28 -1.16 -1.30 -4.55
CA MET A 28 -0.04 -2.20 -4.27
C MET A 28 0.14 -2.42 -2.77
N GLY A 29 0.00 -1.37 -1.96
CA GLY A 29 0.08 -1.50 -0.50
C GLY A 29 -1.01 -2.39 0.05
N SER A 30 -2.24 -2.19 -0.42
CA SER A 30 -3.37 -3.00 0.01
C SER A 30 -3.20 -4.46 -0.40
N PHE A 31 -2.69 -4.68 -1.61
CA PHE A 31 -2.41 -6.03 -2.09
C PHE A 31 -1.36 -6.72 -1.23
N ALA A 32 -0.33 -6.00 -0.82
CA ALA A 32 0.72 -6.57 0.03
C ALA A 32 0.15 -6.99 1.38
N PHE A 33 -0.74 -6.19 1.97
CA PHE A 33 -1.40 -6.58 3.21
C PHE A 33 -2.23 -7.85 3.03
N GLU A 34 -2.98 -7.94 1.93
CA GLU A 34 -3.78 -9.14 1.66
C GLU A 34 -2.89 -10.37 1.47
N LEU A 35 -1.75 -10.19 0.82
CA LEU A 35 -0.87 -11.29 0.51
C LEU A 35 -0.13 -11.82 1.74
N PHE A 36 0.41 -10.91 2.54
CA PHE A 36 1.27 -11.28 3.65
C PHE A 36 0.56 -11.31 5.00
N SER A 37 -0.57 -10.64 5.13
CA SER A 37 -1.28 -10.55 6.41
C SER A 37 -2.78 -10.51 6.18
N PRO A 38 -3.36 -11.59 5.63
CA PRO A 38 -4.79 -11.61 5.29
C PRO A 38 -5.72 -11.50 6.49
N GLU A 39 -5.23 -11.82 7.69
CA GLU A 39 -6.05 -11.76 8.90
C GLU A 39 -6.21 -10.33 9.43
N GLY A 40 -5.36 -9.41 9.02
CA GLY A 40 -5.44 -8.03 9.50
C GLY A 40 -4.18 -7.28 9.20
N ARG A 41 -4.24 -5.97 9.42
CA ARG A 41 -3.12 -5.06 9.09
C ARG A 41 -2.29 -4.71 10.32
N GLU A 42 -2.43 -5.47 11.40
CA GLU A 42 -1.69 -5.21 12.62
C GLU A 42 -0.26 -5.71 12.51
N LEU A 43 0.65 -4.98 13.15
CA LEU A 43 2.06 -5.36 13.13
C LEU A 43 2.27 -6.76 13.70
N SER A 44 1.50 -7.14 14.71
CA SER A 44 1.62 -8.46 15.34
C SER A 44 1.33 -9.61 14.39
N LEU A 45 0.55 -9.34 13.33
CA LEU A 45 0.19 -10.35 12.34
C LEU A 45 1.11 -10.32 11.11
N TRP A 46 2.02 -9.35 11.07
CA TRP A 46 2.88 -9.13 9.91
C TRP A 46 4.10 -10.05 9.96
N PRO A 47 4.31 -10.88 8.93
CA PRO A 47 5.40 -11.87 8.95
C PRO A 47 6.77 -11.32 8.58
N LEU A 48 6.83 -10.10 8.06
CA LEU A 48 8.08 -9.49 7.62
C LEU A 48 8.55 -8.47 8.65
N SER A 49 9.60 -7.71 8.31
CA SER A 49 10.17 -6.75 9.24
C SER A 49 9.22 -5.61 9.57
N PRO A 50 9.34 -4.99 10.76
CA PRO A 50 8.55 -3.79 11.08
C PRO A 50 8.76 -2.65 10.09
N ALA A 51 9.96 -2.53 9.52
CA ALA A 51 10.23 -1.50 8.51
C ALA A 51 9.38 -1.73 7.27
N ALA A 52 9.25 -3.00 6.85
CA ALA A 52 8.39 -3.33 5.71
C ALA A 52 6.92 -3.05 6.02
N TRP A 53 6.49 -3.32 7.24
CA TRP A 53 5.12 -3.01 7.67
C TRP A 53 4.84 -1.52 7.56
N LYS A 54 5.76 -0.68 8.03
CA LYS A 54 5.61 0.77 7.93
C LYS A 54 5.57 1.24 6.48
N CYS A 55 6.40 0.64 5.63
CA CYS A 55 6.45 0.95 4.21
C CYS A 55 5.09 0.71 3.55
N VAL A 56 4.52 -0.46 3.78
CA VAL A 56 3.23 -0.83 3.19
C VAL A 56 2.11 0.02 3.79
N GLY A 57 2.17 0.31 5.08
CA GLY A 57 1.20 1.18 5.74
C GLY A 57 1.17 2.58 5.13
N LYS A 58 2.34 3.12 4.83
CA LYS A 58 2.42 4.43 4.16
C LYS A 58 1.81 4.35 2.77
N ALA A 59 2.12 3.30 2.02
CA ALA A 59 1.58 3.13 0.66
C ALA A 59 0.06 3.05 0.68
N ALA A 60 -0.51 2.41 1.69
CA ALA A 60 -1.95 2.21 1.82
C ALA A 60 -2.63 3.29 2.66
N SER A 61 -1.99 4.44 2.83
CA SER A 61 -2.59 5.56 3.55
C SER A 61 -3.84 6.04 2.84
N SER A 62 -4.89 6.37 3.60
CA SER A 62 -6.10 6.96 3.03
C SER A 62 -5.86 8.37 2.51
N GLN A 63 -4.81 9.05 3.00
CA GLN A 63 -4.45 10.39 2.56
C GLN A 63 -3.42 10.27 1.44
N ARG A 64 -3.78 10.73 0.24
CA ARG A 64 -2.91 10.64 -0.93
C ARG A 64 -1.54 11.27 -0.70
N GLU A 65 -1.52 12.42 -0.03
CA GLU A 65 -0.27 13.16 0.20
C GLU A 65 0.70 12.41 1.10
N ASN A 66 0.21 11.44 1.86
CA ASN A 66 1.06 10.65 2.75
C ASN A 66 1.63 9.40 2.08
N ARG A 67 1.15 9.08 0.89
CA ARG A 67 1.63 7.92 0.13
C ARG A 67 2.94 8.25 -0.57
N TYR A 68 3.60 7.21 -1.05
CA TYR A 68 4.75 7.41 -1.95
C TYR A 68 4.26 8.03 -3.25
N PRO A 69 4.99 8.99 -3.82
CA PRO A 69 4.53 9.69 -5.03
C PRO A 69 4.56 8.82 -6.28
N THR A 70 5.40 7.78 -6.30
CA THR A 70 5.52 6.91 -7.47
C THR A 70 5.65 5.46 -7.01
N LEU A 71 5.36 4.53 -7.93
CA LEU A 71 5.59 3.10 -7.67
C LEU A 71 7.07 2.82 -7.46
N ARG A 72 7.93 3.55 -8.16
CA ARG A 72 9.37 3.39 -7.99
C ARG A 72 9.81 3.76 -6.58
N SER A 73 9.26 4.86 -6.03
CA SER A 73 9.54 5.26 -4.66
C SER A 73 9.12 4.18 -3.66
N LEU A 74 7.95 3.57 -3.89
CA LEU A 74 7.48 2.48 -3.06
C LEU A 74 8.43 1.28 -3.16
N GLU A 75 8.82 0.92 -4.37
CA GLU A 75 9.71 -0.20 -4.60
C GLU A 75 11.06 0.00 -3.90
N GLU A 76 11.62 1.18 -4.01
CA GLU A 76 12.88 1.50 -3.36
C GLU A 76 12.78 1.42 -1.85
N ALA A 77 11.67 1.93 -1.30
CA ALA A 77 11.45 1.86 0.14
C ALA A 77 11.26 0.43 0.61
N TRP A 78 10.57 -0.37 -0.18
CA TRP A 78 10.36 -1.79 0.12
C TRP A 78 11.68 -2.55 0.14
N ASP A 79 12.50 -2.36 -0.89
CA ASP A 79 13.80 -3.02 -0.96
C ASP A 79 14.69 -2.63 0.21
N ARG A 80 14.68 -1.36 0.58
CA ARG A 80 15.46 -0.88 1.71
C ARG A 80 14.95 -1.47 3.01
N ALA A 81 13.62 -1.57 3.15
CA ALA A 81 13.00 -2.13 4.35
C ALA A 81 13.33 -3.61 4.53
N LEU A 82 13.54 -4.32 3.43
CA LEU A 82 13.90 -5.73 3.46
C LEU A 82 15.41 -5.96 3.49
N GLY A 83 16.18 -4.88 3.46
CA GLY A 83 17.64 -4.98 3.51
C GLY A 83 18.28 -5.43 2.21
N ARG A 84 17.62 -5.20 1.08
CA ARG A 84 18.13 -5.62 -0.23
C ARG A 84 19.03 -4.59 -0.89
N VAL A 85 19.10 -3.41 -0.31
CA VAL A 85 19.88 -2.31 -0.89
C VAL A 85 21.08 -2.02 -0.04
#